data_d71e8d3cff8aab8784529770acb3af34
#
_entry.id   d71e8d3cff8aab8784529770acb3af34
#
_cell.length_a   1.000
_cell.length_b   1.000
_cell.length_c   1.000
_cell.angle_alpha   90.00
_cell.angle_beta   90.00
_cell.angle_gamma   90.00
#
_symmetry.space_group_name_H-M   'P 1'
#
loop_
_entity.id
_entity.type
_entity.pdbx_description
1 polymer ?
#
loop_
_entity_poly.entity_id
_entity_poly.type
_entity_poly.pdbx_seq_one_letter_code
_entity_poly.pdbx_strand_id
1 'polypeptide(L)'
;MTQAQATSISTTSLQIHTAPDDRLVYVLVNDPLARPLFEELAYEYSSRYAGLIDTDEIAREMQRYPVEAFAPPHGAFVLLLRDGQAIAGGAFMRHADPGTTEFKRIWASRNHRRQGLARRILTELEVNAVRLGYTRVFLSTGPRQPEAIALYQTNGYTLLSAHDFGEDQPPGYLFEKHL
;
A
#
# COMPACT_ATOMS: atom_id res chain seq x y z
N MET A 1 -3.40 74.21 -2.24
CA MET A 1 -4.25 72.98 -2.33
C MET A 1 -3.34 71.83 -2.61
N THR A 2 -2.97 71.07 -1.57
CA THR A 2 -1.97 70.02 -1.67
C THR A 2 -2.77 68.69 -1.49
N GLN A 3 -2.85 67.87 -2.53
CA GLN A 3 -3.47 66.54 -2.46
C GLN A 3 -2.50 65.56 -1.82
N ALA A 4 -2.94 64.92 -0.74
CA ALA A 4 -2.25 63.78 -0.14
C ALA A 4 -2.59 62.50 -0.89
N GLN A 5 -1.56 61.82 -1.43
CA GLN A 5 -1.68 60.49 -2.00
C GLN A 5 -1.69 59.45 -0.88
N ALA A 6 -2.76 58.69 -0.78
CA ALA A 6 -2.84 57.53 0.11
C ALA A 6 -2.12 56.32 -0.50
N THR A 7 -1.06 55.89 0.15
CA THR A 7 -0.31 54.68 -0.21
C THR A 7 -1.06 53.46 0.31
N SER A 8 -1.60 52.65 -0.60
CA SER A 8 -2.23 51.39 -0.29
C SER A 8 -1.17 50.35 0.07
N ILE A 9 -1.17 49.91 1.32
CA ILE A 9 -0.32 48.81 1.78
C ILE A 9 -1.03 47.48 1.43
N SER A 10 -0.50 46.76 0.45
CA SER A 10 -0.96 45.42 0.09
C SER A 10 -0.57 44.42 1.19
N THR A 11 -1.56 43.90 1.90
CA THR A 11 -1.35 42.86 2.90
C THR A 11 -1.12 41.53 2.18
N THR A 12 0.14 41.12 2.00
CA THR A 12 0.51 39.81 1.51
C THR A 12 0.26 38.80 2.64
N SER A 13 -0.80 38.03 2.53
CA SER A 13 -1.04 36.89 3.43
C SER A 13 0.06 35.86 3.25
N LEU A 14 0.92 35.72 4.24
CA LEU A 14 1.87 34.60 4.36
C LEU A 14 1.05 33.31 4.55
N GLN A 15 0.94 32.52 3.51
CA GLN A 15 0.45 31.14 3.64
C GLN A 15 1.54 30.32 4.36
N ILE A 16 1.29 30.03 5.62
CA ILE A 16 2.12 29.07 6.37
C ILE A 16 1.85 27.71 5.77
N HIS A 17 2.75 27.22 4.94
CA HIS A 17 2.77 25.81 4.51
C HIS A 17 3.24 24.98 5.71
N THR A 18 2.30 24.50 6.50
CA THR A 18 2.57 23.42 7.46
C THR A 18 2.91 22.16 6.67
N ALA A 19 3.97 21.45 7.08
CA ALA A 19 4.27 20.15 6.52
C ALA A 19 3.03 19.23 6.70
N PRO A 20 2.70 18.39 5.71
CA PRO A 20 1.56 17.51 5.82
C PRO A 20 1.68 16.61 7.05
N ASP A 21 0.59 16.46 7.80
CA ASP A 21 0.52 15.61 8.99
C ASP A 21 0.37 14.13 8.58
N ASP A 22 1.51 13.50 8.30
CA ASP A 22 1.60 12.10 7.93
C ASP A 22 1.68 11.22 9.18
N ARG A 23 0.67 10.36 9.39
CA ARG A 23 0.67 9.41 10.51
C ARG A 23 0.31 7.99 10.06
N LEU A 24 1.01 7.01 10.64
CA LEU A 24 0.67 5.60 10.50
C LEU A 24 -0.40 5.21 11.52
N VAL A 25 -1.41 4.48 11.06
CA VAL A 25 -2.48 3.94 11.90
C VAL A 25 -2.70 2.46 11.58
N TYR A 26 -2.93 1.67 12.62
CA TYR A 26 -3.34 0.28 12.46
C TYR A 26 -4.86 0.21 12.59
N VAL A 27 -5.49 -0.43 11.64
CA VAL A 27 -6.94 -0.54 11.55
C VAL A 27 -7.35 -1.97 11.21
N LEU A 28 -8.61 -2.31 11.35
CA LEU A 28 -9.14 -3.54 10.77
C LEU A 28 -9.31 -3.38 9.25
N VAL A 29 -9.21 -4.47 8.52
CA VAL A 29 -9.31 -4.44 7.05
C VAL A 29 -10.64 -3.89 6.53
N ASN A 30 -11.69 -3.97 7.33
CA ASN A 30 -13.05 -3.45 7.03
C ASN A 30 -13.29 -2.03 7.58
N ASP A 31 -12.26 -1.35 8.09
CA ASP A 31 -12.37 0.04 8.53
C ASP A 31 -12.70 0.95 7.34
N PRO A 32 -13.63 1.90 7.47
CA PRO A 32 -13.96 2.86 6.40
C PRO A 32 -12.75 3.65 5.85
N LEU A 33 -11.72 3.88 6.67
CA LEU A 33 -10.47 4.53 6.24
C LEU A 33 -9.71 3.72 5.19
N ALA A 34 -9.91 2.40 5.13
CA ALA A 34 -9.28 1.53 4.13
C ALA A 34 -9.94 1.57 2.75
N ARG A 35 -11.14 2.16 2.63
CA ARG A 35 -11.92 2.20 1.38
C ARG A 35 -11.11 2.70 0.17
N PRO A 36 -10.35 3.81 0.23
CA PRO A 36 -9.60 4.29 -0.93
C PRO A 36 -8.57 3.27 -1.44
N LEU A 37 -7.94 2.51 -0.55
CA LEU A 37 -7.01 1.44 -0.90
C LEU A 37 -7.72 0.36 -1.73
N PHE A 38 -8.86 -0.12 -1.28
CA PHE A 38 -9.61 -1.18 -1.98
C PHE A 38 -10.15 -0.70 -3.32
N GLU A 39 -10.70 0.51 -3.39
CA GLU A 39 -11.21 1.10 -4.62
C GLU A 39 -10.10 1.28 -5.67
N GLU A 40 -8.94 1.82 -5.28
CA GLU A 40 -7.83 2.01 -6.21
C GLU A 40 -7.17 0.68 -6.63
N LEU A 41 -7.02 -0.29 -5.73
CA LEU A 41 -6.49 -1.62 -6.09
C LEU A 41 -7.44 -2.36 -7.04
N ALA A 42 -8.75 -2.35 -6.76
CA ALA A 42 -9.74 -2.97 -7.64
C ALA A 42 -9.71 -2.32 -9.04
N TYR A 43 -9.64 -0.99 -9.11
CA TYR A 43 -9.49 -0.27 -10.37
C TYR A 43 -8.20 -0.62 -11.11
N GLU A 44 -7.06 -0.69 -10.41
CA GLU A 44 -5.78 -1.06 -11.03
C GLU A 44 -5.81 -2.48 -11.58
N TYR A 45 -6.36 -3.43 -10.84
CA TYR A 45 -6.46 -4.81 -11.31
C TYR A 45 -7.42 -4.91 -12.51
N SER A 46 -8.60 -4.31 -12.43
CA SER A 46 -9.56 -4.34 -13.56
C SER A 46 -9.01 -3.68 -14.81
N SER A 47 -8.27 -2.57 -14.69
CA SER A 47 -7.69 -1.88 -15.82
C SER A 47 -6.48 -2.59 -16.43
N ARG A 48 -5.59 -3.13 -15.59
CA ARG A 48 -4.33 -3.77 -16.04
C ARG A 48 -4.55 -5.19 -16.56
N TYR A 49 -5.55 -5.89 -16.06
CA TYR A 49 -5.86 -7.26 -16.43
C TYR A 49 -7.17 -7.39 -17.21
N ALA A 50 -7.63 -6.28 -17.81
CA ALA A 50 -8.82 -6.27 -18.67
C ALA A 50 -8.73 -7.37 -19.74
N GLY A 51 -9.78 -8.20 -19.84
CA GLY A 51 -9.86 -9.32 -20.77
C GLY A 51 -9.08 -10.58 -20.35
N LEU A 52 -8.35 -10.56 -19.22
CA LEU A 52 -7.64 -11.73 -18.66
C LEU A 52 -8.26 -12.22 -17.36
N ILE A 53 -8.77 -11.32 -16.54
CA ILE A 53 -9.38 -11.61 -15.25
C ILE A 53 -10.77 -10.98 -15.23
N ASP A 54 -11.77 -11.75 -14.79
CA ASP A 54 -13.13 -11.26 -14.62
C ASP A 54 -13.24 -10.29 -13.43
N THR A 55 -14.12 -9.31 -13.57
CA THR A 55 -14.44 -8.33 -12.49
C THR A 55 -14.89 -9.01 -11.20
N ASP A 56 -15.66 -10.10 -11.33
CA ASP A 56 -16.11 -10.90 -10.17
C ASP A 56 -14.97 -11.63 -9.48
N GLU A 57 -13.93 -12.01 -10.21
CA GLU A 57 -12.72 -12.63 -9.64
C GLU A 57 -11.90 -11.61 -8.86
N ILE A 58 -11.78 -10.39 -9.38
CA ILE A 58 -11.13 -9.29 -8.65
C ILE A 58 -11.89 -9.00 -7.34
N ALA A 59 -13.21 -8.94 -7.39
CA ALA A 59 -14.02 -8.73 -6.19
C ALA A 59 -13.85 -9.87 -5.18
N ARG A 60 -13.81 -11.12 -5.65
CA ARG A 60 -13.53 -12.30 -4.80
C ARG A 60 -12.14 -12.24 -4.17
N GLU A 61 -11.11 -11.85 -4.93
CA GLU A 61 -9.76 -11.70 -4.41
C GLU A 61 -9.69 -10.61 -3.33
N MET A 62 -10.42 -9.50 -3.49
CA MET A 62 -10.49 -8.45 -2.47
C MET A 62 -11.14 -8.92 -1.15
N GLN A 63 -12.02 -9.91 -1.21
CA GLN A 63 -12.75 -10.47 -0.06
C GLN A 63 -12.26 -11.86 0.36
N ARG A 64 -11.18 -12.36 -0.26
CA ARG A 64 -10.73 -13.76 -0.11
C ARG A 64 -10.39 -14.14 1.34
N TYR A 65 -9.87 -13.21 2.12
CA TYR A 65 -9.40 -13.49 3.47
C TYR A 65 -10.34 -12.91 4.52
N PRO A 66 -10.57 -13.62 5.63
CA PRO A 66 -11.35 -13.11 6.74
C PRO A 66 -10.65 -11.90 7.38
N VAL A 67 -11.43 -11.05 8.04
CA VAL A 67 -10.92 -9.81 8.69
C VAL A 67 -9.80 -10.12 9.68
N GLU A 68 -9.92 -11.23 10.41
CA GLU A 68 -8.98 -11.68 11.44
C GLU A 68 -7.61 -12.07 10.89
N ALA A 69 -7.53 -12.42 9.59
CA ALA A 69 -6.25 -12.76 8.97
C ALA A 69 -5.26 -11.58 9.00
N PHE A 70 -5.78 -10.35 8.91
CA PHE A 70 -5.00 -9.12 8.93
C PHE A 70 -5.01 -8.40 10.29
N ALA A 71 -5.31 -9.12 11.36
CA ALA A 71 -5.38 -8.58 12.71
C ALA A 71 -4.41 -9.29 13.66
N PRO A 72 -4.01 -8.65 14.79
CA PRO A 72 -3.26 -9.31 15.84
C PRO A 72 -3.98 -10.59 16.33
N PRO A 73 -3.23 -11.62 16.76
CA PRO A 73 -1.79 -11.64 16.98
C PRO A 73 -0.96 -12.06 15.76
N HIS A 74 -1.55 -12.34 14.61
CA HIS A 74 -0.86 -12.97 13.48
C HIS A 74 -0.77 -12.11 12.23
N GLY A 75 -1.45 -10.99 12.19
CA GLY A 75 -1.49 -10.08 11.06
C GLY A 75 -1.55 -8.62 11.48
N ALA A 76 -1.47 -7.74 10.49
CA ALA A 76 -1.68 -6.31 10.67
C ALA A 76 -2.18 -5.69 9.36
N PHE A 77 -2.98 -4.64 9.49
CA PHE A 77 -3.39 -3.76 8.41
C PHE A 77 -3.02 -2.33 8.79
N VAL A 78 -2.13 -1.71 8.02
CA VAL A 78 -1.62 -0.36 8.29
C VAL A 78 -2.00 0.60 7.17
N LEU A 79 -2.39 1.80 7.55
CA LEU A 79 -2.61 2.93 6.66
C LEU A 79 -1.69 4.09 7.03
N LEU A 80 -1.23 4.81 6.03
CA LEU A 80 -0.61 6.12 6.17
C LEU A 80 -1.67 7.17 5.85
N LEU A 81 -2.00 7.96 6.84
CA LEU A 81 -2.94 9.07 6.69
C LEU A 81 -2.17 10.37 6.49
N ARG A 82 -2.69 11.21 5.61
CA ARG A 82 -2.31 12.61 5.44
C ARG A 82 -3.55 13.47 5.55
N ASP A 83 -3.56 14.42 6.47
CA ASP A 83 -4.72 15.28 6.71
C ASP A 83 -6.02 14.47 6.91
N GLY A 84 -5.91 13.31 7.61
CA GLY A 84 -7.01 12.40 7.90
C GLY A 84 -7.43 11.45 6.77
N GLN A 85 -6.84 11.54 5.58
CA GLN A 85 -7.15 10.67 4.44
C GLN A 85 -6.06 9.61 4.23
N ALA A 86 -6.45 8.37 3.92
CA ALA A 86 -5.51 7.33 3.57
C ALA A 86 -4.87 7.60 2.20
N ILE A 87 -3.53 7.67 2.19
CA ILE A 87 -2.71 7.92 0.99
C ILE A 87 -1.77 6.76 0.65
N ALA A 88 -1.57 5.84 1.59
CA ALA A 88 -0.85 4.59 1.37
C ALA A 88 -1.30 3.56 2.40
N GLY A 89 -1.02 2.30 2.15
CA GLY A 89 -1.35 1.23 3.07
C GLY A 89 -0.80 -0.12 2.63
N GLY A 90 -0.99 -1.09 3.49
CA GLY A 90 -0.61 -2.47 3.25
C GLY A 90 -0.97 -3.36 4.43
N ALA A 91 -0.84 -4.65 4.23
CA ALA A 91 -1.19 -5.62 5.23
C ALA A 91 -0.23 -6.80 5.20
N PHE A 92 -0.23 -7.55 6.27
CA PHE A 92 0.31 -8.90 6.27
C PHE A 92 -0.56 -9.86 7.07
N MET A 93 -0.40 -11.12 6.76
CA MET A 93 -1.04 -12.23 7.44
C MET A 93 -0.05 -13.37 7.63
N ARG A 94 -0.40 -14.34 8.50
CA ARG A 94 0.40 -15.56 8.67
C ARG A 94 0.47 -16.34 7.35
N HIS A 95 1.68 -16.77 6.98
CA HIS A 95 1.89 -17.75 5.91
C HIS A 95 1.85 -19.19 6.45
N ALA A 96 1.66 -20.18 5.59
CA ALA A 96 1.67 -21.59 5.98
C ALA A 96 3.05 -22.05 6.50
N ASP A 97 4.13 -21.51 5.95
CA ASP A 97 5.49 -21.82 6.40
C ASP A 97 5.74 -21.23 7.79
N PRO A 98 6.33 -21.99 8.73
CA PRO A 98 6.67 -21.50 10.06
C PRO A 98 7.58 -20.25 10.00
N GLY A 99 7.33 -19.30 10.90
CA GLY A 99 8.12 -18.06 11.01
C GLY A 99 7.97 -17.09 9.82
N THR A 100 7.07 -17.39 8.89
CA THR A 100 6.86 -16.60 7.66
C THR A 100 5.54 -15.84 7.72
N THR A 101 5.56 -14.61 7.25
CA THR A 101 4.38 -13.78 7.02
C THR A 101 4.22 -13.49 5.53
N GLU A 102 2.99 -13.31 5.07
CA GLU A 102 2.69 -12.94 3.69
C GLU A 102 2.22 -11.49 3.62
N PHE A 103 2.95 -10.65 2.87
CA PHE A 103 2.55 -9.27 2.64
C PHE A 103 1.54 -9.17 1.51
N LYS A 104 0.53 -8.36 1.74
CA LYS A 104 -0.62 -8.18 0.84
C LYS A 104 -0.98 -6.70 0.74
N ARG A 105 -1.60 -6.31 -0.38
CA ARG A 105 -2.27 -5.02 -0.55
C ARG A 105 -1.37 -3.81 -0.36
N ILE A 106 -0.08 -3.92 -0.73
CA ILE A 106 0.82 -2.76 -0.72
C ILE A 106 0.31 -1.74 -1.74
N TRP A 107 -0.02 -0.57 -1.24
CA TRP A 107 -0.67 0.47 -2.03
C TRP A 107 -0.12 1.87 -1.69
N ALA A 108 -0.02 2.71 -2.71
CA ALA A 108 0.14 4.15 -2.58
C ALA A 108 -0.79 4.83 -3.58
N SER A 109 -1.59 5.78 -3.10
CA SER A 109 -2.57 6.49 -3.90
C SER A 109 -1.95 7.09 -5.16
N ARG A 110 -2.65 6.98 -6.28
CA ARG A 110 -2.19 7.49 -7.58
C ARG A 110 -1.82 8.98 -7.54
N ASN A 111 -2.49 9.74 -6.69
CA ASN A 111 -2.27 11.19 -6.55
C ASN A 111 -1.03 11.51 -5.69
N HIS A 112 -0.45 10.51 -5.00
CA HIS A 112 0.68 10.66 -4.08
C HIS A 112 1.88 9.78 -4.46
N ARG A 113 1.96 9.31 -5.72
CA ARG A 113 3.06 8.45 -6.20
C ARG A 113 4.41 9.18 -6.18
N ARG A 114 5.50 8.41 -6.21
CA ARG A 114 6.89 8.87 -6.22
C ARG A 114 7.31 9.71 -5.01
N GLN A 115 6.62 9.56 -3.89
CA GLN A 115 6.94 10.18 -2.61
C GLN A 115 7.53 9.16 -1.59
N GLY A 116 7.88 7.95 -2.04
CA GLY A 116 8.43 6.91 -1.17
C GLY A 116 7.41 6.26 -0.22
N LEU A 117 6.10 6.50 -0.41
CA LEU A 117 5.05 6.06 0.52
C LEU A 117 4.97 4.54 0.62
N ALA A 118 5.00 3.82 -0.51
CA ALA A 118 4.97 2.35 -0.52
C ALA A 118 6.18 1.75 0.20
N ARG A 119 7.37 2.34 0.05
CA ARG A 119 8.56 1.95 0.81
C ARG A 119 8.36 2.17 2.32
N ARG A 120 7.77 3.30 2.72
CA ARG A 120 7.46 3.58 4.12
C ARG A 120 6.50 2.55 4.71
N ILE A 121 5.48 2.12 3.95
CA ILE A 121 4.57 1.04 4.33
C ILE A 121 5.32 -0.29 4.47
N LEU A 122 6.17 -0.67 3.52
CA LEU A 122 6.98 -1.90 3.61
C LEU A 122 7.81 -1.92 4.90
N THR A 123 8.53 -0.84 5.17
CA THR A 123 9.36 -0.71 6.39
C THR A 123 8.53 -0.88 7.66
N GLU A 124 7.36 -0.25 7.73
CA GLU A 124 6.47 -0.37 8.89
C GLU A 124 5.95 -1.79 9.09
N LEU A 125 5.55 -2.46 7.99
CA LEU A 125 5.10 -3.85 8.04
C LEU A 125 6.23 -4.80 8.45
N GLU A 126 7.45 -4.60 7.94
CA GLU A 126 8.63 -5.39 8.32
C GLU A 126 8.94 -5.26 9.82
N VAL A 127 8.96 -4.03 10.35
CA VAL A 127 9.16 -3.78 11.78
C VAL A 127 8.09 -4.46 12.63
N ASN A 128 6.83 -4.39 12.19
CA ASN A 128 5.73 -5.02 12.94
C ASN A 128 5.79 -6.55 12.84
N ALA A 129 6.14 -7.11 11.68
CA ALA A 129 6.34 -8.54 11.49
C ALA A 129 7.42 -9.10 12.43
N VAL A 130 8.57 -8.42 12.55
CA VAL A 130 9.62 -8.79 13.50
C VAL A 130 9.10 -8.76 14.94
N ARG A 131 8.34 -7.75 15.34
CA ARG A 131 7.74 -7.66 16.68
C ARG A 131 6.80 -8.82 17.00
N LEU A 132 6.12 -9.36 15.97
CA LEU A 132 5.25 -10.53 16.10
C LEU A 132 6.01 -11.88 15.98
N GLY A 133 7.33 -11.85 15.84
CA GLY A 133 8.20 -13.03 15.82
C GLY A 133 8.40 -13.65 14.44
N TYR A 134 8.02 -12.97 13.36
CA TYR A 134 8.32 -13.42 12.02
C TYR A 134 9.78 -13.12 11.65
N THR A 135 10.39 -14.04 10.91
CA THR A 135 11.78 -13.93 10.43
C THR A 135 11.89 -13.88 8.92
N ARG A 136 10.76 -14.08 8.23
CA ARG A 136 10.71 -14.10 6.77
C ARG A 136 9.41 -13.48 6.27
N VAL A 137 9.52 -12.69 5.23
CA VAL A 137 8.40 -12.17 4.44
C VAL A 137 8.33 -12.93 3.14
N PHE A 138 7.13 -13.34 2.75
CA PHE A 138 6.77 -13.82 1.43
C PHE A 138 5.76 -12.87 0.80
N LEU A 139 5.78 -12.68 -0.50
CA LEU A 139 4.75 -11.96 -1.23
C LEU A 139 4.69 -12.37 -2.70
N SER A 140 3.56 -12.12 -3.32
CA SER A 140 3.35 -12.30 -4.75
C SER A 140 2.86 -11.00 -5.41
N THR A 141 3.21 -10.80 -6.68
CA THR A 141 2.71 -9.69 -7.48
C THR A 141 2.52 -10.12 -8.93
N GLY A 142 1.59 -9.50 -9.63
CA GLY A 142 1.30 -9.81 -11.02
C GLY A 142 2.30 -9.18 -11.99
N PRO A 143 2.43 -9.73 -13.22
CA PRO A 143 3.42 -9.30 -14.22
C PRO A 143 3.12 -7.91 -14.79
N ARG A 144 1.88 -7.44 -14.68
CA ARG A 144 1.46 -6.12 -15.14
C ARG A 144 1.60 -5.02 -14.08
N GLN A 145 2.43 -5.28 -13.05
CA GLN A 145 2.73 -4.34 -11.96
C GLN A 145 4.24 -4.06 -11.87
N PRO A 146 4.87 -3.47 -12.91
CA PRO A 146 6.31 -3.25 -12.94
C PRO A 146 6.81 -2.36 -11.79
N GLU A 147 5.97 -1.45 -11.29
CA GLU A 147 6.30 -0.59 -10.16
C GLU A 147 6.43 -1.39 -8.85
N ALA A 148 5.59 -2.41 -8.66
CA ALA A 148 5.65 -3.28 -7.49
C ALA A 148 6.89 -4.18 -7.56
N ILE A 149 7.18 -4.74 -8.72
CA ILE A 149 8.40 -5.55 -8.95
C ILE A 149 9.63 -4.71 -8.62
N ALA A 150 9.76 -3.51 -9.17
CA ALA A 150 10.88 -2.61 -8.89
C ALA A 150 10.95 -2.20 -7.41
N LEU A 151 9.80 -1.95 -6.78
CA LEU A 151 9.72 -1.65 -5.34
C LEU A 151 10.33 -2.78 -4.51
N TYR A 152 9.93 -4.02 -4.74
CA TYR A 152 10.43 -5.15 -3.96
C TYR A 152 11.92 -5.37 -4.17
N GLN A 153 12.38 -5.40 -5.41
CA GLN A 153 13.81 -5.56 -5.75
C GLN A 153 14.69 -4.50 -5.09
N THR A 154 14.26 -3.22 -5.13
CA THR A 154 15.03 -2.10 -4.56
C THR A 154 14.97 -2.04 -3.03
N ASN A 155 14.06 -2.79 -2.40
CA ASN A 155 13.95 -2.88 -0.94
C ASN A 155 14.47 -4.22 -0.36
N GLY A 156 15.29 -4.95 -1.12
CA GLY A 156 16.01 -6.11 -0.63
C GLY A 156 15.22 -7.42 -0.66
N TYR A 157 14.13 -7.46 -1.44
CA TYR A 157 13.42 -8.71 -1.70
C TYR A 157 14.08 -9.48 -2.83
N THR A 158 14.25 -10.76 -2.63
CA THR A 158 14.80 -11.70 -3.62
C THR A 158 13.66 -12.29 -4.44
N LEU A 159 13.78 -12.26 -5.76
CA LEU A 159 12.87 -12.96 -6.66
C LEU A 159 13.12 -14.46 -6.56
N LEU A 160 12.11 -15.24 -6.16
CA LEU A 160 12.19 -16.70 -6.06
C LEU A 160 11.92 -17.38 -7.38
N SER A 161 10.82 -17.00 -8.04
CA SER A 161 10.43 -17.53 -9.35
C SER A 161 9.41 -16.61 -10.01
N ALA A 162 9.37 -16.64 -11.35
CA ALA A 162 8.16 -16.32 -12.06
C ALA A 162 7.25 -17.56 -11.97
N HIS A 163 6.12 -17.48 -11.30
CA HIS A 163 5.23 -18.62 -11.08
C HIS A 163 4.10 -18.57 -12.09
N ASP A 164 3.89 -19.74 -12.74
CA ASP A 164 2.72 -19.94 -13.56
C ASP A 164 1.59 -20.41 -12.62
N PHE A 165 0.59 -19.61 -12.42
CA PHE A 165 -0.55 -19.94 -11.54
C PHE A 165 -1.54 -20.93 -12.20
N GLY A 166 -1.19 -21.51 -13.35
CA GLY A 166 -2.00 -22.43 -14.17
C GLY A 166 -2.30 -21.85 -15.54
N GLU A 167 -2.84 -22.69 -16.43
CA GLU A 167 -3.08 -22.34 -17.85
C GLU A 167 -4.04 -21.17 -18.03
N ASP A 168 -4.89 -20.88 -17.03
CA ASP A 168 -5.92 -19.85 -17.07
C ASP A 168 -5.57 -18.55 -16.29
N GLN A 169 -4.39 -18.48 -15.66
CA GLN A 169 -3.99 -17.29 -14.89
C GLN A 169 -2.67 -16.69 -15.39
N PRO A 170 -2.56 -15.35 -15.47
CA PRO A 170 -1.30 -14.72 -15.85
C PRO A 170 -0.21 -15.07 -14.83
N PRO A 171 1.03 -15.35 -15.28
CA PRO A 171 2.14 -15.67 -14.40
C PRO A 171 2.39 -14.51 -13.41
N GLY A 172 2.68 -14.85 -12.17
CA GLY A 172 3.05 -13.89 -11.13
C GLY A 172 4.50 -14.02 -10.72
N TYR A 173 4.98 -13.05 -9.97
CA TYR A 173 6.30 -13.04 -9.40
C TYR A 173 6.23 -13.28 -7.90
N LEU A 174 7.03 -14.23 -7.41
CA LEU A 174 7.15 -14.55 -5.99
C LEU A 174 8.43 -13.93 -5.45
N PHE A 175 8.33 -13.27 -4.32
CA PHE A 175 9.44 -12.63 -3.64
C PHE A 175 9.51 -13.07 -2.19
N GLU A 176 10.72 -13.07 -1.65
CA GLU A 176 10.96 -13.23 -0.22
C GLU A 176 11.99 -12.22 0.29
N LYS A 177 11.96 -12.00 1.61
CA LYS A 177 12.98 -11.26 2.34
C LYS A 177 13.14 -11.87 3.74
N HIS A 178 14.37 -12.11 4.15
CA HIS A 178 14.70 -12.42 5.55
C HIS A 178 14.79 -11.11 6.34
N LEU A 179 14.14 -11.09 7.52
CA LEU A 179 14.00 -9.94 8.40
C LEU A 179 15.11 -9.92 9.47
#